data_f0e52a5aab99d348b8876587a52dee7b
#
_entry.id   f0e52a5aab99d348b8876587a52dee7b
#
_cell.length_a   1.000
_cell.length_b   1.000
_cell.length_c   1.000
_cell.angle_alpha   90.00
_cell.angle_beta   90.00
_cell.angle_gamma   90.00
#
_symmetry.space_group_name_H-M   'P 1'
#
loop_
_entity.id
_entity.type
_entity.pdbx_description
1 polymer ?
#
loop_
_entity_poly.entity_id
_entity_poly.type
_entity_poly.pdbx_seq_one_letter_code
_entity_poly.pdbx_strand_id
1 'polypeptide(L)'
;MKQIPYRLAEALENICKRKALENITVSQIAQAAGVTRQVFYHYFDDKFELASWIHYVHLYQSVKSALEEETNLIWKVSVRNWMHHLVENKVFYMNAFQSVSQKEFQRNIRTFFYRAYKWHMTQNMKRELVEEEAYVLNIFIFGAMEAIYEWIAGGMVMPVEKMVDLQEKAMPEIVKKWVMSSENVPYKEVIKVMEQSIAAEGLLHGIS
;
A
#
# COMPACT_ATOMS: atom_id res chain seq x y z
N MET A 1 -24.14 -0.36 -8.85
CA MET A 1 -23.92 -1.53 -7.93
C MET A 1 -22.42 -1.66 -7.76
N LYS A 2 -21.89 -1.71 -6.51
CA LYS A 2 -20.44 -1.88 -6.29
C LYS A 2 -19.94 -3.15 -7.00
N GLN A 3 -18.75 -3.10 -7.61
CA GLN A 3 -18.13 -4.27 -8.23
C GLN A 3 -17.82 -5.36 -7.18
N ILE A 4 -17.78 -6.62 -7.59
CA ILE A 4 -17.62 -7.76 -6.68
C ILE A 4 -16.36 -7.67 -5.80
N PRO A 5 -15.15 -7.31 -6.32
CA PRO A 5 -13.98 -7.16 -5.47
C PRO A 5 -14.17 -6.18 -4.30
N TYR A 6 -14.82 -5.04 -4.55
CA TYR A 6 -15.12 -4.06 -3.49
C TYR A 6 -16.14 -4.56 -2.46
N ARG A 7 -17.09 -5.40 -2.87
CA ARG A 7 -18.03 -6.05 -1.94
C ARG A 7 -17.34 -7.07 -1.05
N LEU A 8 -16.40 -7.83 -1.62
CA LEU A 8 -15.55 -8.78 -0.88
C LEU A 8 -14.63 -8.06 0.10
N ALA A 9 -14.04 -6.94 -0.30
CA ALA A 9 -13.21 -6.09 0.55
C ALA A 9 -13.99 -5.55 1.75
N GLU A 10 -15.14 -4.90 1.50
CA GLU A 10 -16.01 -4.37 2.54
C GLU A 10 -16.48 -5.47 3.52
N ALA A 11 -16.77 -6.66 3.00
CA ALA A 11 -17.12 -7.81 3.82
C ALA A 11 -15.96 -8.24 4.73
N LEU A 12 -14.73 -8.35 4.18
CA LEU A 12 -13.55 -8.71 4.96
C LEU A 12 -13.23 -7.67 6.03
N GLU A 13 -13.20 -6.38 5.68
CA GLU A 13 -12.96 -5.28 6.63
C GLU A 13 -13.96 -5.29 7.78
N ASN A 14 -15.25 -5.50 7.48
CA ASN A 14 -16.29 -5.57 8.50
C ASN A 14 -16.18 -6.79 9.41
N ILE A 15 -15.79 -7.95 8.89
CA ILE A 15 -15.55 -9.15 9.70
C ILE A 15 -14.29 -8.95 10.57
N CYS A 16 -13.24 -8.33 10.04
CA CYS A 16 -11.99 -8.04 10.76
C CYS A 16 -12.19 -7.10 11.97
N LYS A 17 -13.25 -6.31 12.02
CA LYS A 17 -13.58 -5.51 13.20
C LYS A 17 -13.87 -6.35 14.46
N ARG A 18 -14.19 -7.64 14.30
CA ARG A 18 -14.62 -8.55 15.38
C ARG A 18 -13.80 -9.83 15.47
N LYS A 19 -12.97 -10.12 14.47
CA LYS A 19 -12.31 -11.41 14.33
C LYS A 19 -10.97 -11.23 13.65
N ALA A 20 -9.91 -11.85 14.19
CA ALA A 20 -8.60 -11.83 13.56
C ALA A 20 -8.64 -12.48 12.16
N LEU A 21 -7.90 -11.93 11.22
CA LEU A 21 -7.87 -12.37 9.81
C LEU A 21 -7.60 -13.87 9.67
N GLU A 22 -6.72 -14.43 10.48
CA GLU A 22 -6.41 -15.87 10.47
C GLU A 22 -7.65 -16.73 10.67
N ASN A 23 -8.54 -16.32 11.56
CA ASN A 23 -9.74 -17.07 11.94
C ASN A 23 -10.93 -16.84 10.99
N ILE A 24 -10.79 -15.96 9.99
CA ILE A 24 -11.82 -15.69 8.98
C ILE A 24 -11.71 -16.72 7.86
N THR A 25 -12.84 -17.25 7.39
CA THR A 25 -12.89 -18.18 6.27
C THR A 25 -13.39 -17.48 5.00
N VAL A 26 -12.97 -17.97 3.82
CA VAL A 26 -13.49 -17.50 2.53
C VAL A 26 -15.02 -17.64 2.46
N SER A 27 -15.59 -18.69 3.07
CA SER A 27 -17.05 -18.88 3.15
C SER A 27 -17.75 -17.73 3.87
N GLN A 28 -17.17 -17.25 4.98
CA GLN A 28 -17.73 -16.12 5.74
C GLN A 28 -17.66 -14.82 4.93
N ILE A 29 -16.54 -14.59 4.22
CA ILE A 29 -16.37 -13.41 3.37
C ILE A 29 -17.37 -13.43 2.22
N ALA A 30 -17.45 -14.55 1.49
CA ALA A 30 -18.37 -14.71 0.37
C ALA A 30 -19.83 -14.53 0.77
N GLN A 31 -20.23 -15.16 1.90
CA GLN A 31 -21.58 -15.01 2.46
C GLN A 31 -21.89 -13.56 2.81
N ALA A 32 -20.98 -12.85 3.50
CA ALA A 32 -21.16 -11.47 3.89
C ALA A 32 -21.21 -10.53 2.67
N ALA A 33 -20.44 -10.84 1.61
CA ALA A 33 -20.47 -10.12 0.35
C ALA A 33 -21.68 -10.48 -0.54
N GLY A 34 -22.51 -11.47 -0.16
CA GLY A 34 -23.65 -11.93 -0.95
C GLY A 34 -23.24 -12.59 -2.27
N VAL A 35 -22.15 -13.37 -2.27
CA VAL A 35 -21.64 -14.13 -3.41
C VAL A 35 -21.33 -15.57 -3.01
N THR A 36 -21.06 -16.43 -4.01
CA THR A 36 -20.61 -17.80 -3.75
C THR A 36 -19.10 -17.87 -3.54
N ARG A 37 -18.61 -18.95 -2.90
CA ARG A 37 -17.16 -19.22 -2.79
C ARG A 37 -16.49 -19.31 -4.16
N GLN A 38 -17.18 -19.86 -5.16
CA GLN A 38 -16.65 -19.96 -6.53
C GLN A 38 -16.42 -18.57 -7.12
N VAL A 39 -17.31 -17.61 -6.87
CA VAL A 39 -17.14 -16.21 -7.27
C VAL A 39 -15.97 -15.57 -6.53
N PHE A 40 -15.75 -15.86 -5.24
CA PHE A 40 -14.56 -15.40 -4.53
C PHE A 40 -13.28 -15.87 -5.22
N TYR A 41 -13.15 -17.18 -5.48
CA TYR A 41 -11.97 -17.77 -6.10
C TYR A 41 -11.77 -17.40 -7.58
N HIS A 42 -12.76 -16.77 -8.20
CA HIS A 42 -12.58 -16.15 -9.52
C HIS A 42 -11.74 -14.86 -9.45
N TYR A 43 -11.73 -14.18 -8.30
CA TYR A 43 -11.05 -12.90 -8.11
C TYR A 43 -9.80 -13.00 -7.24
N PHE A 44 -9.77 -13.87 -6.25
CA PHE A 44 -8.70 -13.98 -5.26
C PHE A 44 -8.44 -15.44 -4.91
N ASP A 45 -7.17 -15.82 -4.85
CA ASP A 45 -6.74 -17.17 -4.49
C ASP A 45 -7.06 -17.47 -3.02
N ASP A 46 -6.89 -16.46 -2.15
CA ASP A 46 -7.21 -16.57 -0.73
C ASP A 46 -7.57 -15.22 -0.09
N LYS A 47 -7.85 -15.24 1.20
CA LYS A 47 -8.21 -14.06 1.99
C LYS A 47 -7.03 -13.09 2.21
N PHE A 48 -5.79 -13.56 2.11
CA PHE A 48 -4.60 -12.74 2.30
C PHE A 48 -4.30 -11.96 1.03
N GLU A 49 -4.56 -12.54 -0.13
CA GLU A 49 -4.53 -11.83 -1.41
C GLU A 49 -5.59 -10.72 -1.43
N LEU A 50 -6.82 -11.01 -0.98
CA LEU A 50 -7.85 -9.98 -0.83
C LEU A 50 -7.40 -8.86 0.15
N ALA A 51 -6.76 -9.21 1.27
CA ALA A 51 -6.23 -8.21 2.21
C ALA A 51 -5.13 -7.35 1.58
N SER A 52 -4.25 -7.93 0.78
CA SER A 52 -3.23 -7.21 0.00
C SER A 52 -3.87 -6.28 -1.02
N TRP A 53 -4.89 -6.75 -1.73
CA TRP A 53 -5.65 -5.94 -2.69
C TRP A 53 -6.30 -4.73 -2.02
N ILE A 54 -6.92 -4.90 -0.84
CA ILE A 54 -7.49 -3.79 -0.06
C ILE A 54 -6.42 -2.73 0.22
N HIS A 55 -5.24 -3.16 0.68
CA HIS A 55 -4.15 -2.25 0.97
C HIS A 55 -3.70 -1.45 -0.27
N TYR A 56 -3.52 -2.11 -1.41
CA TYR A 56 -3.12 -1.46 -2.65
C TYR A 56 -4.16 -0.48 -3.19
N VAL A 57 -5.44 -0.81 -3.09
CA VAL A 57 -6.53 0.11 -3.47
C VAL A 57 -6.48 1.37 -2.63
N HIS A 58 -6.28 1.25 -1.34
CA HIS A 58 -6.21 2.39 -0.43
C HIS A 58 -4.97 3.26 -0.67
N LEU A 59 -3.82 2.62 -0.93
CA LEU A 59 -2.61 3.33 -1.30
C LEU A 59 -2.79 4.10 -2.62
N TYR A 60 -3.36 3.44 -3.64
CA TYR A 60 -3.68 4.07 -4.91
C TYR A 60 -4.60 5.29 -4.73
N GLN A 61 -5.66 5.16 -3.95
CA GLN A 61 -6.58 6.26 -3.67
C GLN A 61 -5.87 7.42 -2.95
N SER A 62 -4.97 7.14 -2.01
CA SER A 62 -4.20 8.15 -1.30
C SER A 62 -3.27 8.94 -2.22
N VAL A 63 -2.61 8.28 -3.17
CA VAL A 63 -1.77 8.96 -4.17
C VAL A 63 -2.64 9.77 -5.14
N LYS A 64 -3.76 9.22 -5.59
CA LYS A 64 -4.69 9.91 -6.48
C LYS A 64 -5.24 11.18 -5.83
N SER A 65 -5.69 11.09 -4.58
CA SER A 65 -6.17 12.25 -3.81
C SER A 65 -5.08 13.33 -3.66
N ALA A 66 -3.83 12.94 -3.38
CA ALA A 66 -2.72 13.89 -3.30
C ALA A 66 -2.46 14.63 -4.61
N LEU A 67 -2.70 13.99 -5.76
CA LEU A 67 -2.56 14.65 -7.07
C LEU A 67 -3.68 15.67 -7.34
N GLU A 68 -4.86 15.45 -6.75
CA GLU A 68 -5.99 16.38 -6.86
C GLU A 68 -5.79 17.64 -5.97
N GLU A 69 -4.92 17.58 -4.97
CA GLU A 69 -4.59 18.72 -4.10
C GLU A 69 -3.68 19.79 -4.76
N GLU A 70 -3.23 19.58 -6.02
CA GLU A 70 -2.37 20.52 -6.77
C GLU A 70 -1.15 21.01 -5.98
N THR A 71 -0.53 20.16 -5.18
CA THR A 71 0.59 20.50 -4.30
C THR A 71 1.95 20.11 -4.91
N ASN A 72 2.99 20.88 -4.59
CA ASN A 72 4.38 20.50 -4.88
C ASN A 72 4.93 19.46 -3.88
N LEU A 73 4.15 19.08 -2.86
CA LEU A 73 4.53 18.16 -1.79
C LEU A 73 3.85 16.80 -1.94
N ILE A 74 3.66 16.32 -3.17
CA ILE A 74 2.85 15.13 -3.47
C ILE A 74 3.30 13.90 -2.67
N TRP A 75 4.62 13.67 -2.52
CA TRP A 75 5.12 12.57 -1.70
C TRP A 75 4.59 12.66 -0.25
N LYS A 76 4.77 13.83 0.37
CA LYS A 76 4.38 14.05 1.77
C LYS A 76 2.87 13.92 1.96
N VAL A 77 2.10 14.47 1.04
CA VAL A 77 0.62 14.40 1.05
C VAL A 77 0.15 12.96 0.83
N SER A 78 0.72 12.24 -0.14
CA SER A 78 0.38 10.84 -0.41
C SER A 78 0.65 9.94 0.80
N VAL A 79 1.83 10.07 1.42
CA VAL A 79 2.21 9.28 2.60
C VAL A 79 1.33 9.63 3.79
N ARG A 80 1.04 10.91 4.01
CA ARG A 80 0.12 11.37 5.06
C ARG A 80 -1.28 10.78 4.87
N ASN A 81 -1.86 10.91 3.68
CA ASN A 81 -3.19 10.41 3.37
C ASN A 81 -3.27 8.89 3.55
N TRP A 82 -2.25 8.16 3.08
CA TRP A 82 -2.15 6.72 3.30
C TRP A 82 -2.06 6.35 4.79
N MET A 83 -1.23 7.04 5.58
CA MET A 83 -1.12 6.78 7.02
C MET A 83 -2.40 7.12 7.79
N HIS A 84 -3.11 8.18 7.43
CA HIS A 84 -4.44 8.47 7.99
C HIS A 84 -5.41 7.34 7.71
N HIS A 85 -5.40 6.82 6.47
CA HIS A 85 -6.24 5.68 6.11
C HIS A 85 -5.89 4.43 6.96
N LEU A 86 -4.60 4.17 7.26
CA LEU A 86 -4.22 3.09 8.19
C LEU A 86 -4.83 3.28 9.58
N VAL A 87 -4.82 4.52 10.09
CA VAL A 87 -5.40 4.86 11.40
C VAL A 87 -6.92 4.71 11.41
N GLU A 88 -7.61 5.17 10.37
CA GLU A 88 -9.07 5.02 10.22
C GLU A 88 -9.50 3.56 10.18
N ASN A 89 -8.67 2.69 9.61
CA ASN A 89 -8.91 1.24 9.49
C ASN A 89 -8.01 0.42 10.44
N LYS A 90 -7.64 1.02 11.57
CA LYS A 90 -6.70 0.47 12.56
C LYS A 90 -6.93 -0.99 12.90
N VAL A 91 -8.17 -1.38 13.21
CA VAL A 91 -8.49 -2.76 13.61
C VAL A 91 -8.22 -3.76 12.50
N PHE A 92 -8.55 -3.41 11.25
CA PHE A 92 -8.23 -4.24 10.09
C PHE A 92 -6.71 -4.42 9.95
N TYR A 93 -5.94 -3.34 9.95
CA TYR A 93 -4.49 -3.40 9.76
C TYR A 93 -3.78 -4.11 10.91
N MET A 94 -4.16 -3.85 12.16
CA MET A 94 -3.60 -4.59 13.29
C MET A 94 -3.84 -6.10 13.17
N ASN A 95 -5.04 -6.51 12.77
CA ASN A 95 -5.37 -7.92 12.57
C ASN A 95 -4.66 -8.53 11.36
N ALA A 96 -4.52 -7.80 10.25
CA ALA A 96 -3.81 -8.25 9.06
C ALA A 96 -2.30 -8.42 9.31
N PHE A 97 -1.70 -7.49 10.10
CA PHE A 97 -0.28 -7.51 10.42
C PHE A 97 0.11 -8.43 11.59
N GLN A 98 -0.83 -9.05 12.30
CA GLN A 98 -0.57 -10.04 13.36
C GLN A 98 -0.73 -11.49 12.89
N SER A 99 -1.01 -11.73 11.60
CA SER A 99 -1.28 -13.07 11.07
C SER A 99 0.00 -13.86 10.78
N VAL A 100 -0.08 -15.20 10.73
CA VAL A 100 1.04 -16.08 10.35
C VAL A 100 1.55 -15.77 8.93
N SER A 101 0.68 -15.31 8.04
CA SER A 101 1.00 -14.85 6.67
C SER A 101 1.52 -13.40 6.63
N GLN A 102 1.72 -12.76 7.78
CA GLN A 102 2.23 -11.39 7.91
C GLN A 102 3.50 -11.15 7.08
N LYS A 103 4.45 -12.09 7.12
CA LYS A 103 5.74 -11.93 6.43
C LYS A 103 5.60 -11.82 4.91
N GLU A 104 4.67 -12.55 4.32
CA GLU A 104 4.42 -12.50 2.89
C GLU A 104 3.71 -11.20 2.49
N PHE A 105 2.68 -10.83 3.24
CA PHE A 105 1.99 -9.56 3.08
C PHE A 105 2.94 -8.36 3.21
N GLN A 106 3.76 -8.31 4.27
CA GLN A 106 4.77 -7.27 4.46
C GLN A 106 5.82 -7.25 3.35
N ARG A 107 6.27 -8.43 2.87
CA ARG A 107 7.21 -8.54 1.76
C ARG A 107 6.63 -7.96 0.47
N ASN A 108 5.37 -8.26 0.16
CA ASN A 108 4.72 -7.79 -1.05
C ASN A 108 4.57 -6.25 -1.03
N ILE A 109 4.12 -5.69 0.09
CA ILE A 109 4.01 -4.23 0.25
C ILE A 109 5.39 -3.56 0.12
N ARG A 110 6.42 -4.09 0.78
CA ARG A 110 7.79 -3.56 0.70
C ARG A 110 8.33 -3.62 -0.74
N THR A 111 8.12 -4.72 -1.43
CA THR A 111 8.51 -4.89 -2.84
C THR A 111 7.83 -3.88 -3.73
N PHE A 112 6.54 -3.64 -3.50
CA PHE A 112 5.79 -2.61 -4.21
C PHE A 112 6.40 -1.22 -4.01
N PHE A 113 6.65 -0.79 -2.77
CA PHE A 113 7.27 0.51 -2.50
C PHE A 113 8.67 0.62 -3.10
N TYR A 114 9.50 -0.43 -3.00
CA TYR A 114 10.81 -0.44 -3.64
C TYR A 114 10.71 -0.23 -5.15
N ARG A 115 9.82 -0.95 -5.83
CA ARG A 115 9.60 -0.81 -7.28
C ARG A 115 9.10 0.59 -7.65
N ALA A 116 8.14 1.12 -6.90
CA ALA A 116 7.58 2.46 -7.14
C ALA A 116 8.65 3.56 -6.98
N TYR A 117 9.44 3.50 -5.91
CA TYR A 117 10.52 4.46 -5.69
C TYR A 117 11.64 4.31 -6.72
N LYS A 118 12.07 3.07 -7.01
CA LYS A 118 13.07 2.80 -8.05
C LYS A 118 12.62 3.38 -9.38
N TRP A 119 11.39 3.08 -9.80
CA TRP A 119 10.83 3.61 -11.03
C TRP A 119 10.86 5.14 -11.06
N HIS A 120 10.36 5.79 -10.01
CA HIS A 120 10.32 7.25 -9.95
C HIS A 120 11.72 7.87 -10.01
N MET A 121 12.70 7.29 -9.31
CA MET A 121 14.09 7.72 -9.37
C MET A 121 14.68 7.55 -10.78
N THR A 122 14.52 6.37 -11.41
CA THR A 122 15.07 6.11 -12.75
C THR A 122 14.49 7.04 -13.81
N GLN A 123 13.19 7.34 -13.74
CA GLN A 123 12.56 8.27 -14.67
C GLN A 123 13.09 9.70 -14.50
N ASN A 124 13.25 10.18 -13.26
CA ASN A 124 13.80 11.52 -13.00
C ASN A 124 15.30 11.61 -13.34
N MET A 125 16.08 10.56 -13.09
CA MET A 125 17.50 10.47 -13.45
C MET A 125 17.73 10.27 -14.95
N LYS A 126 16.74 9.76 -15.70
CA LYS A 126 16.85 9.31 -17.10
C LYS A 126 17.92 8.23 -17.29
N ARG A 127 18.14 7.40 -16.28
CA ARG A 127 19.03 6.25 -16.28
C ARG A 127 18.67 5.24 -15.21
N GLU A 128 19.17 4.01 -15.33
CA GLU A 128 19.05 3.02 -14.26
C GLU A 128 19.87 3.43 -13.02
N LEU A 129 19.45 2.90 -11.85
CA LEU A 129 20.22 3.04 -10.61
C LEU A 129 21.52 2.23 -10.72
N VAL A 130 22.62 2.82 -10.27
CA VAL A 130 23.83 2.06 -10.01
C VAL A 130 23.68 1.23 -8.72
N GLU A 131 24.58 0.27 -8.50
CA GLU A 131 24.48 -0.69 -7.41
C GLU A 131 24.37 -0.03 -6.03
N GLU A 132 25.16 1.02 -5.78
CA GLU A 132 25.14 1.77 -4.52
C GLU A 132 23.81 2.50 -4.29
N GLU A 133 23.24 3.09 -5.34
CA GLU A 133 21.94 3.77 -5.27
C GLU A 133 20.81 2.77 -4.99
N ALA A 134 20.83 1.63 -5.66
CA ALA A 134 19.87 0.55 -5.44
C ALA A 134 19.99 -0.02 -4.02
N TYR A 135 21.20 -0.16 -3.49
CA TYR A 135 21.45 -0.61 -2.13
C TYR A 135 20.92 0.38 -1.09
N VAL A 136 21.24 1.68 -1.25
CA VAL A 136 20.74 2.74 -0.36
C VAL A 136 19.21 2.80 -0.36
N LEU A 137 18.59 2.73 -1.54
CA LEU A 137 17.12 2.68 -1.66
C LEU A 137 16.54 1.47 -0.95
N ASN A 138 17.14 0.29 -1.13
CA ASN A 138 16.65 -0.94 -0.50
C ASN A 138 16.70 -0.86 1.03
N ILE A 139 17.82 -0.38 1.61
CA ILE A 139 17.94 -0.18 3.07
C ILE A 139 16.90 0.82 3.58
N PHE A 140 16.72 1.94 2.88
CA PHE A 140 15.74 2.95 3.26
C PHE A 140 14.32 2.36 3.26
N ILE A 141 13.90 1.73 2.17
CA ILE A 141 12.55 1.14 2.08
C ILE A 141 12.36 0.05 3.13
N PHE A 142 13.39 -0.79 3.36
CA PHE A 142 13.31 -1.82 4.38
C PHE A 142 13.09 -1.23 5.78
N GLY A 143 13.91 -0.27 6.18
CA GLY A 143 13.83 0.36 7.51
C GLY A 143 12.55 1.22 7.66
N ALA A 144 12.18 1.96 6.62
CA ALA A 144 10.98 2.79 6.61
C ALA A 144 9.71 1.94 6.80
N MET A 145 9.60 0.83 6.07
CA MET A 145 8.45 -0.06 6.17
C MET A 145 8.42 -0.80 7.50
N GLU A 146 9.56 -1.26 8.03
CA GLU A 146 9.62 -1.90 9.34
C GLU A 146 9.16 -0.96 10.46
N ALA A 147 9.60 0.30 10.44
CA ALA A 147 9.14 1.31 11.40
C ALA A 147 7.62 1.54 11.33
N ILE A 148 7.02 1.48 10.13
CA ILE A 148 5.58 1.57 9.95
C ILE A 148 4.89 0.32 10.49
N TYR A 149 5.43 -0.88 10.27
CA TYR A 149 4.87 -2.13 10.80
C TYR A 149 4.90 -2.16 12.32
N GLU A 150 6.00 -1.74 12.94
CA GLU A 150 6.09 -1.59 14.39
C GLU A 150 5.08 -0.55 14.93
N TRP A 151 4.91 0.57 14.23
CA TRP A 151 3.92 1.58 14.58
C TRP A 151 2.48 1.03 14.51
N ILE A 152 2.15 0.24 13.49
CA ILE A 152 0.85 -0.45 13.38
C ILE A 152 0.69 -1.44 14.54
N ALA A 153 1.68 -2.30 14.77
CA ALA A 153 1.66 -3.30 15.84
C ALA A 153 1.55 -2.67 17.23
N GLY A 154 2.23 -1.53 17.43
CA GLY A 154 2.17 -0.71 18.66
C GLY A 154 0.88 0.10 18.83
N GLY A 155 -0.10 -0.09 17.93
CA GLY A 155 -1.40 0.57 18.01
C GLY A 155 -1.43 2.00 17.51
N MET A 156 -0.52 2.38 16.62
CA MET A 156 -0.52 3.68 15.91
C MET A 156 -0.59 4.88 16.87
N VAL A 157 0.15 4.82 17.98
CA VAL A 157 0.10 5.84 19.07
C VAL A 157 0.75 7.15 18.63
N MET A 158 1.84 7.08 17.86
CA MET A 158 2.51 8.27 17.33
C MET A 158 1.60 8.97 16.32
N PRO A 159 1.41 10.31 16.39
CA PRO A 159 0.63 11.06 15.41
C PRO A 159 1.17 10.88 13.99
N VAL A 160 0.27 10.82 13.00
CA VAL A 160 0.61 10.62 11.57
C VAL A 160 1.60 11.67 11.10
N GLU A 161 1.37 12.94 11.40
CA GLU A 161 2.22 14.05 10.96
C GLU A 161 3.66 13.87 11.45
N LYS A 162 3.82 13.45 12.70
CA LYS A 162 5.15 13.18 13.28
C LYS A 162 5.81 11.98 12.60
N MET A 163 5.06 10.92 12.29
CA MET A 163 5.60 9.76 11.58
C MET A 163 6.06 10.15 10.18
N VAL A 164 5.26 10.92 9.44
CA VAL A 164 5.62 11.42 8.09
C VAL A 164 6.88 12.29 8.14
N ASP A 165 6.98 13.19 9.11
CA ASP A 165 8.18 14.04 9.28
C ASP A 165 9.43 13.22 9.61
N LEU A 166 9.31 12.15 10.41
CA LEU A 166 10.42 11.25 10.72
C LEU A 166 10.85 10.42 9.51
N GLN A 167 9.88 9.92 8.71
CA GLN A 167 10.17 9.21 7.47
C GLN A 167 10.90 10.13 6.46
N GLU A 168 10.47 11.38 6.33
CA GLU A 168 11.13 12.37 5.49
C GLU A 168 12.57 12.66 5.96
N LYS A 169 12.78 12.81 7.26
CA LYS A 169 14.11 13.07 7.86
C LYS A 169 15.06 11.88 7.73
N ALA A 170 14.53 10.65 7.79
CA ALA A 170 15.31 9.43 7.62
C ALA A 170 15.65 9.11 6.17
N MET A 171 15.00 9.79 5.21
CA MET A 171 15.23 9.55 3.79
C MET A 171 16.62 10.00 3.37
N PRO A 172 17.46 9.12 2.79
CA PRO A 172 18.77 9.50 2.26
C PRO A 172 18.65 10.58 1.19
N GLU A 173 19.59 11.53 1.17
CA GLU A 173 19.56 12.68 0.25
C GLU A 173 19.45 12.28 -1.23
N ILE A 174 20.12 11.19 -1.63
CA ILE A 174 20.02 10.67 -3.01
C ILE A 174 18.61 10.20 -3.34
N VAL A 175 17.90 9.57 -2.38
CA VAL A 175 16.52 9.14 -2.57
C VAL A 175 15.58 10.34 -2.55
N LYS A 176 15.77 11.25 -1.56
CA LYS A 176 14.97 12.45 -1.37
C LYS A 176 14.98 13.34 -2.61
N LYS A 177 16.17 13.60 -3.15
CA LYS A 177 16.37 14.42 -4.35
C LYS A 177 15.49 13.96 -5.53
N TRP A 178 15.44 12.66 -5.78
CA TRP A 178 14.78 12.12 -6.96
C TRP A 178 13.35 11.70 -6.74
N VAL A 179 13.00 11.25 -5.52
CA VAL A 179 11.61 10.89 -5.18
C VAL A 179 10.74 12.12 -5.00
N MET A 180 11.30 13.23 -4.49
CA MET A 180 10.56 14.48 -4.32
C MET A 180 10.62 15.40 -5.55
N SER A 181 11.39 15.03 -6.57
CA SER A 181 11.46 15.80 -7.83
C SER A 181 10.24 15.50 -8.70
N SER A 182 9.64 16.57 -9.26
CA SER A 182 8.59 16.48 -10.28
C SER A 182 9.05 16.96 -11.66
N GLU A 183 10.36 17.25 -11.82
CA GLU A 183 10.91 17.92 -13.01
C GLU A 183 10.73 17.10 -14.30
N ASN A 184 10.90 15.79 -14.24
CA ASN A 184 10.93 14.94 -15.42
C ASN A 184 9.75 13.93 -15.50
N VAL A 185 9.05 13.73 -14.40
CA VAL A 185 7.92 12.78 -14.36
C VAL A 185 6.69 13.47 -13.79
N PRO A 186 5.69 13.72 -14.61
CA PRO A 186 4.39 14.10 -14.08
C PRO A 186 3.91 13.00 -13.14
N TYR A 187 3.52 13.34 -11.94
CA TYR A 187 2.99 12.35 -10.98
C TYR A 187 1.79 11.54 -11.54
N LYS A 188 1.11 12.03 -12.57
CA LYS A 188 0.10 11.26 -13.32
C LYS A 188 0.66 9.96 -13.92
N GLU A 189 1.96 9.92 -14.26
CA GLU A 189 2.61 8.69 -14.72
C GLU A 189 2.84 7.70 -13.57
N VAL A 190 3.02 8.18 -12.32
CA VAL A 190 3.13 7.32 -11.12
C VAL A 190 1.85 6.48 -10.96
N ILE A 191 0.68 7.08 -11.16
CA ILE A 191 -0.60 6.36 -11.11
C ILE A 191 -0.65 5.23 -12.13
N LYS A 192 -0.24 5.48 -13.37
CA LYS A 192 -0.23 4.43 -14.41
C LYS A 192 0.69 3.27 -14.04
N VAL A 193 1.85 3.58 -13.44
CA VAL A 193 2.78 2.52 -13.01
C VAL A 193 2.24 1.76 -11.80
N MET A 194 1.56 2.44 -10.88
CA MET A 194 0.85 1.76 -9.78
C MET A 194 -0.24 0.84 -10.33
N GLU A 195 -1.05 1.31 -11.28
CA GLU A 195 -2.06 0.51 -11.96
C GLU A 195 -1.44 -0.71 -12.65
N GLN A 196 -0.34 -0.52 -13.39
CA GLN A 196 0.37 -1.61 -14.05
C GLN A 196 1.00 -2.60 -13.07
N SER A 197 1.56 -2.13 -11.95
CA SER A 197 2.14 -2.99 -10.92
C SER A 197 1.06 -3.80 -10.20
N ILE A 198 -0.07 -3.19 -9.89
CA ILE A 198 -1.23 -3.86 -9.32
C ILE A 198 -1.80 -4.87 -10.33
N ALA A 199 -1.79 -4.56 -11.64
CA ALA A 199 -2.19 -5.47 -12.72
C ALA A 199 -1.26 -6.67 -12.84
N ALA A 200 0.04 -6.43 -12.83
CA ALA A 200 1.06 -7.47 -13.01
C ALA A 200 1.06 -8.50 -11.85
N GLU A 201 0.59 -8.10 -10.68
CA GLU A 201 0.39 -8.97 -9.52
C GLU A 201 -1.00 -9.66 -9.51
N GLY A 202 -1.78 -9.55 -10.60
CA GLY A 202 -3.14 -10.12 -10.70
C GLY A 202 -4.19 -9.35 -9.90
N LEU A 203 -3.83 -8.21 -9.30
CA LEU A 203 -4.64 -7.48 -8.34
C LEU A 203 -5.56 -6.41 -8.97
N LEU A 204 -5.62 -6.31 -10.31
CA LEU A 204 -6.42 -5.29 -11.03
C LEU A 204 -7.92 -5.58 -11.13
N HIS A 205 -8.46 -6.46 -10.34
CA HIS A 205 -9.91 -6.69 -10.39
C HIS A 205 -10.66 -5.43 -9.92
N GLY A 206 -10.97 -4.51 -10.85
CA GLY A 206 -11.94 -3.44 -10.62
C GLY A 206 -11.41 -2.06 -10.19
N ILE A 207 -10.16 -1.70 -10.53
CA ILE A 207 -9.62 -0.35 -10.25
C ILE A 207 -9.89 0.64 -11.41
N SER A 208 -10.52 0.21 -12.52
CA SER A 208 -10.89 1.09 -13.65
C SER A 208 -12.22 1.81 -13.45
#